data_8a009e997ce464eb818a2eaf6ca6e85f
#
_entry.id   8a009e997ce464eb818a2eaf6ca6e85f
#
_cell.length_a   1.000
_cell.length_b   1.000
_cell.length_c   1.000
_cell.angle_alpha   90.00
_cell.angle_beta   90.00
_cell.angle_gamma   90.00
#
_symmetry.space_group_name_H-M   'P 1'
#
loop_
_entity.id
_entity.type
_entity.pdbx_description
1 polymer ?
#
loop_
_entity_poly.entity_id
_entity_poly.type
_entity_poly.pdbx_seq_one_letter_code
_entity_poly.pdbx_strand_id
1 'polypeptide(L)'
;EPERLSPFLHRIPVTLTLEAGSARITLQELADLGPDSVVPLDTVVGEPLTIKVNGSAIGKGEVVVCGEAYGLKVLELSANLPALSH
;
A
#
# COMPACT_ATOMS: atom_id res chain seq x y z
N GLU A 1 4.70 -1.68 23.93
CA GLU A 1 5.99 -1.40 24.53
C GLU A 1 7.12 -1.75 23.61
N PRO A 2 7.94 -0.77 23.26
CA PRO A 2 9.07 -1.06 22.40
C PRO A 2 10.04 -2.06 22.98
N GLU A 3 10.22 -2.03 24.28
CA GLU A 3 11.20 -2.95 24.89
C GLU A 3 10.75 -4.39 24.90
N ARG A 4 9.47 -4.64 24.58
CA ARG A 4 9.03 -6.00 24.47
C ARG A 4 9.36 -6.62 23.12
N LEU A 5 9.73 -5.80 22.17
CA LEU A 5 10.16 -6.30 20.89
C LEU A 5 11.56 -6.83 21.03
N SER A 6 11.76 -8.03 20.51
CA SER A 6 13.11 -8.58 20.51
C SER A 6 14.03 -7.65 19.75
N PRO A 7 15.27 -7.47 20.20
CA PRO A 7 16.18 -6.56 19.49
C PRO A 7 16.34 -6.89 18.02
N PHE A 8 16.28 -8.16 17.63
CA PHE A 8 16.45 -8.49 16.23
C PHE A 8 15.24 -8.11 15.39
N LEU A 9 14.08 -7.82 16.00
CA LEU A 9 12.92 -7.37 15.23
C LEU A 9 13.19 -6.01 14.58
N HIS A 10 14.07 -5.22 15.13
CA HIS A 10 14.44 -3.95 14.54
C HIS A 10 15.16 -4.11 13.22
N ARG A 11 15.67 -5.30 12.96
CA ARG A 11 16.45 -5.57 11.76
C ARG A 11 15.70 -6.37 10.72
N ILE A 12 14.46 -6.77 11.02
CA ILE A 12 13.68 -7.55 10.07
C ILE A 12 13.03 -6.59 9.09
N PRO A 13 13.39 -6.66 7.81
CA PRO A 13 12.78 -5.77 6.83
C PRO A 13 11.37 -6.22 6.49
N VAL A 14 10.51 -5.28 6.26
CA VAL A 14 9.17 -5.55 5.75
C VAL A 14 8.92 -4.64 4.57
N THR A 15 7.99 -5.03 3.71
CA THR A 15 7.65 -4.23 2.55
C THR A 15 6.33 -3.52 2.80
N LEU A 16 6.39 -2.20 2.73
CA LEU A 16 5.22 -1.35 2.90
C LEU A 16 4.74 -0.93 1.52
N THR A 17 3.47 -1.15 1.24
CA THR A 17 2.88 -0.85 -0.06
C THR A 17 1.68 0.05 0.11
N LEU A 18 1.52 1.00 -0.79
CA LEU A 18 0.33 1.83 -0.84
C LEU A 18 -0.44 1.42 -2.08
N GLU A 19 -1.62 0.86 -1.88
CA GLU A 19 -2.40 0.29 -2.97
C GLU A 19 -3.41 1.30 -3.49
N ALA A 20 -3.27 1.66 -4.76
CA ALA A 20 -4.11 2.70 -5.34
C ALA A 20 -5.50 2.19 -5.71
N GLY A 21 -5.64 0.89 -5.92
CA GLY A 21 -6.92 0.34 -6.32
C GLY A 21 -6.74 -0.79 -7.30
N SER A 22 -7.84 -1.32 -7.78
CA SER A 22 -7.79 -2.41 -8.73
C SER A 22 -8.88 -2.25 -9.79
N ALA A 23 -8.76 -3.03 -10.85
CA ALA A 23 -9.74 -3.03 -11.92
C ALA A 23 -9.89 -4.45 -12.42
N ARG A 24 -11.07 -4.78 -12.88
CA ARG A 24 -11.33 -6.08 -13.49
C ARG A 24 -11.51 -5.85 -14.99
N ILE A 25 -10.68 -6.51 -15.77
CA ILE A 25 -10.76 -6.39 -17.22
C ILE A 25 -10.70 -7.80 -17.83
N THR A 26 -11.15 -7.91 -19.05
CA THR A 26 -11.07 -9.19 -19.77
C THR A 26 -9.67 -9.38 -20.34
N LEU A 27 -9.35 -10.60 -20.73
CA LEU A 27 -8.09 -10.84 -21.39
C LEU A 27 -8.02 -10.10 -22.73
N GLN A 28 -9.15 -9.94 -23.40
CA GLN A 28 -9.18 -9.18 -24.64
C GLN A 28 -8.81 -7.73 -24.40
N GLU A 29 -9.40 -7.15 -23.35
CA GLU A 29 -9.08 -5.76 -23.01
C GLU A 29 -7.61 -5.60 -22.64
N LEU A 30 -7.07 -6.59 -21.91
CA LEU A 30 -5.66 -6.57 -21.55
C LEU A 30 -4.79 -6.61 -22.80
N ALA A 31 -5.15 -7.44 -23.77
CA ALA A 31 -4.38 -7.56 -25.01
C ALA A 31 -4.40 -6.27 -25.81
N ASP A 32 -5.45 -5.48 -25.65
CA ASP A 32 -5.59 -4.24 -26.40
C ASP A 32 -4.92 -3.03 -25.75
N LEU A 33 -4.35 -3.21 -24.54
CA LEU A 33 -3.70 -2.10 -23.86
C LEU A 33 -2.39 -1.72 -24.55
N GLY A 34 -2.11 -0.44 -24.58
CA GLY A 34 -0.87 0.06 -25.15
C GLY A 34 -0.53 1.39 -24.50
N PRO A 35 0.52 2.04 -24.98
CA PRO A 35 0.88 3.36 -24.44
C PRO A 35 -0.32 4.30 -24.52
N ASP A 36 -0.50 5.09 -23.47
CA ASP A 36 -1.59 6.06 -23.33
C ASP A 36 -2.96 5.43 -23.07
N SER A 37 -3.05 4.11 -22.96
CA SER A 37 -4.29 3.49 -22.50
C SER A 37 -4.58 3.90 -21.06
N VAL A 38 -5.86 4.05 -20.72
CA VAL A 38 -6.27 4.40 -19.37
C VAL A 38 -7.25 3.37 -18.88
N VAL A 39 -6.95 2.82 -17.70
CA VAL A 39 -7.81 1.82 -17.07
C VAL A 39 -8.32 2.43 -15.76
N PRO A 40 -9.63 2.67 -15.64
CA PRO A 40 -10.14 3.20 -14.37
C PRO A 40 -10.00 2.19 -13.24
N LEU A 41 -9.67 2.67 -12.07
CA LEU A 41 -9.58 1.84 -10.89
C LEU A 41 -10.81 2.05 -10.01
N ASP A 42 -10.99 1.18 -9.03
CA ASP A 42 -12.17 1.20 -8.18
C ASP A 42 -12.07 2.20 -7.03
N THR A 43 -11.03 2.99 -6.97
CA THR A 43 -10.85 3.98 -5.91
C THR A 43 -11.26 5.36 -6.40
N VAL A 44 -12.03 6.07 -5.59
CA VAL A 44 -12.49 7.41 -5.93
C VAL A 44 -11.37 8.40 -5.65
N VAL A 45 -11.23 9.38 -6.55
CA VAL A 45 -10.22 10.42 -6.39
C VAL A 45 -10.41 11.13 -5.06
N GLY A 46 -9.33 11.28 -4.31
CA GLY A 46 -9.36 11.97 -3.03
C GLY A 46 -9.59 11.07 -1.84
N GLU A 47 -9.96 9.81 -2.07
CA GLU A 47 -10.12 8.88 -0.96
C GLU A 47 -8.77 8.32 -0.52
N PRO A 48 -8.64 8.01 0.78
CA PRO A 48 -7.42 7.39 1.26
C PRO A 48 -7.17 6.04 0.60
N LEU A 49 -5.90 5.72 0.43
CA LEU A 49 -5.49 4.47 -0.17
C LEU A 49 -5.12 3.47 0.92
N THR A 50 -5.12 2.20 0.57
CA THR A 50 -4.84 1.15 1.54
C THR A 50 -3.35 0.94 1.69
N ILE A 51 -2.88 0.95 2.95
CA ILE A 51 -1.49 0.61 3.27
C ILE A 51 -1.43 -0.86 3.59
N LYS A 52 -0.48 -1.55 2.99
CA LYS A 52 -0.27 -2.97 3.25
C LYS A 52 1.16 -3.23 3.66
N VAL A 53 1.33 -4.20 4.54
CA VAL A 53 2.65 -4.70 4.91
C VAL A 53 2.67 -6.17 4.53
N ASN A 54 3.58 -6.51 3.61
CA ASN A 54 3.71 -7.88 3.13
C ASN A 54 2.37 -8.47 2.71
N GLY A 55 1.53 -7.63 2.09
CA GLY A 55 0.24 -8.07 1.59
C GLY A 55 -0.93 -7.97 2.54
N SER A 56 -0.69 -7.59 3.80
CA SER A 56 -1.76 -7.46 4.79
C SER A 56 -2.11 -6.00 4.98
N ALA A 57 -3.39 -5.68 4.87
CA ALA A 57 -3.86 -4.30 5.05
C ALA A 57 -3.68 -3.89 6.51
N ILE A 58 -3.05 -2.75 6.74
CA ILE A 58 -2.80 -2.25 8.09
C ILE A 58 -3.30 -0.83 8.30
N GLY A 59 -3.77 -0.16 7.28
CA GLY A 59 -4.22 1.20 7.47
C GLY A 59 -4.53 1.92 6.18
N LYS A 60 -4.61 3.23 6.27
CA LYS A 60 -4.91 4.10 5.15
C LYS A 60 -3.89 5.22 5.08
N GLY A 61 -3.62 5.66 3.88
CA GLY A 61 -2.64 6.72 3.67
C GLY A 61 -2.84 7.40 2.34
N GLU A 62 -1.92 8.30 2.05
CA GLU A 62 -1.97 9.01 0.77
C GLU A 62 -0.55 9.24 0.27
N VAL A 63 -0.45 9.46 -1.03
CA VAL A 63 0.85 9.73 -1.66
C VAL A 63 1.19 11.18 -1.46
N VAL A 64 2.42 11.44 -1.06
CA VAL A 64 2.92 12.80 -0.93
C VAL A 64 4.29 12.88 -1.60
N VAL A 65 4.81 14.08 -1.70
CA VAL A 65 6.14 14.29 -2.27
C VAL A 65 7.14 14.47 -1.14
N CYS A 66 8.23 13.70 -1.21
CA CYS A 66 9.30 13.78 -0.23
C CYS A 66 10.59 14.07 -0.99
N GLY A 67 10.98 15.35 -1.07
CA GLY A 67 12.14 15.71 -1.86
C GLY A 67 11.90 15.39 -3.33
N GLU A 68 12.69 14.50 -3.88
CA GLU A 68 12.55 14.10 -5.28
C GLU A 68 11.89 12.75 -5.44
N ALA A 69 11.32 12.23 -4.36
CA ALA A 69 10.67 10.92 -4.39
C ALA A 69 9.24 11.04 -3.91
N TYR A 70 8.47 10.02 -4.18
CA TYR A 70 7.16 9.92 -3.57
C TYR A 70 7.30 9.37 -2.17
N GLY A 71 6.41 9.81 -1.29
CA GLY A 71 6.34 9.30 0.06
C GLY A 71 4.93 8.87 0.37
N LEU A 72 4.78 8.25 1.52
CA LEU A 72 3.49 7.77 1.99
C LEU A 72 3.17 8.49 3.30
N LYS A 73 2.03 9.17 3.33
CA LYS A 73 1.58 9.82 4.56
C LYS A 73 0.53 8.93 5.20
N VAL A 74 0.79 8.53 6.45
CA VAL A 74 -0.14 7.66 7.18
C VAL A 74 -1.30 8.50 7.69
N LEU A 75 -2.52 8.07 7.39
CA LEU A 75 -3.72 8.74 7.86
C LEU A 75 -4.34 7.98 9.02
N GLU A 76 -4.31 6.66 8.98
CA GLU A 76 -4.76 5.84 10.10
C GLU A 76 -4.09 4.49 10.03
N LEU A 77 -3.92 3.86 11.17
CA LEU A 77 -3.29 2.56 11.26
C LEU A 77 -4.14 1.65 12.12
N SER A 78 -4.19 0.39 11.70
CA SER A 78 -4.79 -0.64 12.51
C SER A 78 -3.92 -0.87 13.74
N ALA A 79 -4.55 -1.19 14.87
CA ALA A 79 -3.80 -1.50 16.08
C ALA A 79 -3.04 -2.80 15.95
N ASN A 80 -3.46 -3.67 15.06
CA ASN A 80 -2.80 -4.95 14.85
C ASN A 80 -1.84 -4.88 13.69
N LEU A 81 -0.72 -5.56 13.83
CA LEU A 81 0.25 -5.69 12.76
C LEU A 81 0.40 -7.18 12.49
N PRO A 82 -0.52 -7.75 11.68
CA PRO A 82 -0.54 -9.22 11.52
C PRO A 82 0.78 -9.80 11.07
N ALA A 83 1.52 -9.06 10.26
CA ALA A 83 2.81 -9.56 9.77
C ALA A 83 3.83 -9.73 10.89
N LEU A 84 3.61 -9.08 12.03
CA LEU A 84 4.55 -9.13 13.14
C LEU A 84 4.05 -9.96 14.29
N SER A 85 2.82 -10.46 14.23
CA SER A 85 2.27 -11.16 15.39
C SER A 85 2.62 -12.64 15.38
N HIS A 86 3.44 -13.07 14.45
CA HIS A 86 3.90 -14.47 14.41
C HIS A 86 5.41 -14.58 14.53
#